data_c27b51dc27aa784055904d55c86a514f
#
_entry.id   c27b51dc27aa784055904d55c86a514f
#
_cell.length_a   1.000
_cell.length_b   1.000
_cell.length_c   1.000
_cell.angle_alpha   90.00
_cell.angle_beta   90.00
_cell.angle_gamma   90.00
#
_symmetry.space_group_name_H-M   'P 1'
#
loop_
_entity.id
_entity.type
_entity.pdbx_description
1 polymer ?
#
loop_
_entity_poly.entity_id
_entity_poly.type
_entity_poly.pdbx_seq_one_letter_code
_entity_poly.pdbx_strand_id
1 'polypeptide(L)'
;MCIRDRFNRENLPIDNIISPEIEIAKSIQRKLEAPGALDNVPFAENKIRLLEILINEKCSIHGINLNELTKKFPKLNAYILGVIRGDKFIVMKKTDQLQHNDKAYVVVNSSQMRETLTVFGHNEKISNKMLIIGGGNIGFNLAKNIEQSLSLIHI
;
A
#
# COMPACT_ATOMS: atom_id res chain seq x y z
N MET A 1 33.61 1.08 -4.00
CA MET A 1 33.72 0.86 -2.54
C MET A 1 32.73 1.79 -1.86
N CYS A 2 31.64 1.24 -1.38
CA CYS A 2 30.54 2.04 -0.83
C CYS A 2 30.91 2.53 0.57
N ILE A 3 30.64 3.79 0.88
CA ILE A 3 30.86 4.39 2.22
C ILE A 3 30.15 3.57 3.30
N ARG A 4 29.06 2.88 2.92
CA ARG A 4 28.23 2.01 3.78
C ARG A 4 29.03 0.91 4.49
N ASP A 5 30.12 0.38 3.90
CA ASP A 5 30.90 -0.73 4.45
C ASP A 5 31.85 -0.26 5.58
N ARG A 6 32.02 1.06 5.76
CA ARG A 6 32.86 1.66 6.81
C ARG A 6 32.11 2.02 8.08
N PHE A 7 30.76 2.03 8.03
CA PHE A 7 29.90 2.38 9.15
C PHE A 7 29.20 1.13 9.66
N ASN A 8 29.77 0.50 10.67
CA ASN A 8 29.15 -0.59 11.43
C ASN A 8 28.99 -0.14 12.90
N ARG A 9 28.21 -0.89 13.67
CA ARG A 9 27.93 -0.58 15.08
C ARG A 9 29.18 -0.54 15.97
N GLU A 10 30.27 -1.15 15.54
CA GLU A 10 31.53 -1.20 16.27
C GLU A 10 32.33 0.10 16.12
N ASN A 11 32.18 0.80 15.00
CA ASN A 11 32.97 2.02 14.69
C ASN A 11 32.20 3.31 14.95
N LEU A 12 30.87 3.28 14.84
CA LEU A 12 29.99 4.43 15.13
C LEU A 12 28.63 3.90 15.65
N PRO A 13 28.06 4.48 16.72
CA PRO A 13 26.76 4.09 17.25
C PRO A 13 25.62 4.56 16.31
N ILE A 14 25.53 3.94 15.12
CA ILE A 14 24.49 4.22 14.13
C ILE A 14 23.48 3.07 14.20
N ASP A 15 22.26 3.38 14.65
CA ASP A 15 21.21 2.40 14.78
C ASP A 15 20.51 2.10 13.45
N ASN A 16 20.38 3.10 12.57
CA ASN A 16 19.71 2.96 11.29
C ASN A 16 20.44 3.70 10.16
N ILE A 17 20.69 3.01 9.06
CA ILE A 17 21.18 3.59 7.81
C ILE A 17 20.06 3.57 6.80
N ILE A 18 19.63 4.75 6.34
CA ILE A 18 18.59 4.88 5.30
C ILE A 18 19.30 5.12 3.97
N SER A 19 19.03 4.23 2.99
CA SER A 19 19.42 4.42 1.61
C SER A 19 18.17 4.83 0.82
N PRO A 20 18.10 6.07 0.31
CA PRO A 20 16.94 6.55 -0.43
C PRO A 20 16.57 5.65 -1.60
N GLU A 21 17.55 5.12 -2.33
CA GLU A 21 17.32 4.25 -3.50
C GLU A 21 16.65 2.94 -3.11
N ILE A 22 17.02 2.37 -1.97
CA ILE A 22 16.40 1.14 -1.46
C ILE A 22 14.98 1.42 -1.00
N GLU A 23 14.75 2.53 -0.30
CA GLU A 23 13.41 2.88 0.18
C GLU A 23 12.46 3.22 -0.97
N ILE A 24 12.93 3.90 -2.01
CA ILE A 24 12.15 4.14 -3.24
C ILE A 24 11.80 2.81 -3.92
N ALA A 25 12.75 1.89 -4.08
CA ALA A 25 12.49 0.58 -4.67
C ALA A 25 11.44 -0.20 -3.87
N LYS A 26 11.51 -0.19 -2.53
CA LYS A 26 10.50 -0.80 -1.65
C LYS A 26 9.13 -0.11 -1.80
N SER A 27 9.09 1.22 -1.92
CA SER A 27 7.85 1.97 -2.10
C SER A 27 7.15 1.59 -3.41
N ILE A 28 7.93 1.50 -4.51
CA ILE A 28 7.40 1.03 -5.80
C ILE A 28 6.87 -0.40 -5.69
N GLN A 29 7.64 -1.31 -5.07
CA GLN A 29 7.20 -2.69 -4.85
C GLN A 29 5.87 -2.75 -4.10
N ARG A 30 5.72 -2.01 -3.01
CA ARG A 30 4.46 -1.97 -2.23
C ARG A 30 3.26 -1.54 -3.07
N LYS A 31 3.45 -0.54 -3.96
CA LYS A 31 2.37 -0.10 -4.88
C LYS A 31 1.97 -1.18 -5.87
N LEU A 32 2.92 -1.98 -6.33
CA LEU A 32 2.66 -3.11 -7.23
C LEU A 32 1.92 -4.26 -6.53
N GLU A 33 2.13 -4.45 -5.23
CA GLU A 33 1.45 -5.48 -4.43
C GLU A 33 -0.05 -5.16 -4.21
N ALA A 34 -0.43 -3.87 -4.27
CA ALA A 34 -1.79 -3.40 -4.00
C ALA A 34 -2.30 -2.51 -5.17
N PRO A 35 -2.46 -3.04 -6.38
CA PRO A 35 -2.99 -2.27 -7.50
C PRO A 35 -4.39 -1.78 -7.16
N GLY A 36 -4.65 -0.50 -7.41
CA GLY A 36 -5.88 0.19 -7.01
C GLY A 36 -5.76 0.97 -5.70
N ALA A 37 -4.81 0.68 -4.82
CA ALA A 37 -4.48 1.57 -3.72
C ALA A 37 -3.55 2.70 -4.19
N LEU A 38 -3.77 3.92 -3.68
CA LEU A 38 -2.87 5.06 -3.89
C LEU A 38 -1.56 4.87 -3.13
N ASP A 39 -1.67 4.31 -1.91
CA ASP A 39 -0.51 3.91 -1.11
C ASP A 39 -0.81 2.66 -0.27
N ASN A 40 0.25 1.96 0.14
CA ASN A 40 0.20 0.71 0.88
C ASN A 40 1.37 0.64 1.86
N VAL A 41 1.08 0.87 3.13
CA VAL A 41 2.10 0.89 4.19
C VAL A 41 1.96 -0.34 5.08
N PRO A 42 2.99 -1.20 5.17
CA PRO A 42 2.96 -2.38 6.02
C PRO A 42 3.26 -2.04 7.48
N PHE A 43 2.57 -2.72 8.39
CA PHE A 43 2.80 -2.70 9.83
C PHE A 43 2.89 -4.12 10.41
N ALA A 44 3.40 -4.24 11.64
CA ALA A 44 3.45 -5.49 12.39
C ALA A 44 4.00 -6.67 11.54
N GLU A 45 5.20 -6.52 10.99
CA GLU A 45 5.85 -7.54 10.16
C GLU A 45 5.00 -7.98 8.95
N ASN A 46 4.38 -7.04 8.28
CA ASN A 46 3.46 -7.26 7.16
C ASN A 46 2.12 -7.96 7.51
N LYS A 47 1.77 -8.12 8.77
CA LYS A 47 0.48 -8.71 9.16
C LYS A 47 -0.69 -7.77 8.92
N ILE A 48 -0.43 -6.46 9.02
CA ILE A 48 -1.43 -5.40 8.87
C ILE A 48 -0.96 -4.45 7.78
N ARG A 49 -1.89 -3.93 6.99
CA ARG A 49 -1.66 -2.93 5.95
C ARG A 49 -2.53 -1.70 6.21
N LEU A 50 -1.94 -0.53 6.06
CA LEU A 50 -2.67 0.73 5.92
C LEU A 50 -2.72 1.06 4.43
N LEU A 51 -3.92 1.09 3.90
CA LEU A 51 -4.19 1.41 2.50
C LEU A 51 -4.75 2.81 2.38
N GLU A 52 -4.27 3.58 1.42
CA GLU A 52 -4.92 4.80 0.95
C GLU A 52 -5.69 4.46 -0.33
N ILE A 53 -7.03 4.57 -0.30
CA ILE A 53 -7.91 4.14 -1.38
C ILE A 53 -8.76 5.32 -1.84
N LEU A 54 -8.76 5.60 -3.14
CA LEU A 54 -9.63 6.62 -3.72
C LEU A 54 -11.05 6.05 -3.90
N ILE A 55 -12.03 6.77 -3.36
CA ILE A 55 -13.45 6.44 -3.54
C ILE A 55 -13.90 6.97 -4.90
N ASN A 56 -14.08 6.08 -5.86
CA ASN A 56 -14.54 6.39 -7.21
C ASN A 56 -15.99 5.93 -7.42
N GLU A 57 -16.55 6.16 -8.60
CA GLU A 57 -17.92 5.79 -8.96
C GLU A 57 -18.16 4.27 -8.95
N LYS A 58 -17.12 3.47 -9.12
CA LYS A 58 -17.21 1.99 -9.09
C LYS A 58 -17.25 1.43 -7.66
N CYS A 59 -17.05 2.29 -6.65
CA CYS A 59 -17.05 1.88 -5.26
C CYS A 59 -18.46 1.49 -4.81
N SER A 60 -18.68 0.22 -4.53
CA SER A 60 -20.00 -0.33 -4.15
C SER A 60 -20.48 0.14 -2.76
N ILE A 61 -19.60 0.78 -2.00
CA ILE A 61 -19.88 1.29 -0.65
C ILE A 61 -20.02 2.80 -0.58
N HIS A 62 -20.04 3.47 -1.73
CA HIS A 62 -20.33 4.90 -1.80
C HIS A 62 -21.74 5.18 -1.27
N GLY A 63 -21.89 6.20 -0.42
CA GLY A 63 -23.18 6.59 0.16
C GLY A 63 -23.73 5.67 1.24
N ILE A 64 -23.03 4.57 1.56
CA ILE A 64 -23.38 3.67 2.67
C ILE A 64 -22.71 4.18 3.95
N ASN A 65 -23.41 4.18 5.08
CA ASN A 65 -22.80 4.52 6.36
C ASN A 65 -21.91 3.38 6.87
N LEU A 66 -20.89 3.70 7.67
CA LEU A 66 -19.92 2.71 8.13
C LEU A 66 -20.54 1.58 8.99
N ASN A 67 -21.65 1.86 9.68
CA ASN A 67 -22.35 0.85 10.44
C ASN A 67 -23.03 -0.20 9.56
N GLU A 68 -23.59 0.21 8.42
CA GLU A 68 -24.14 -0.70 7.42
C GLU A 68 -23.06 -1.47 6.67
N LEU A 69 -21.89 -0.84 6.43
CA LEU A 69 -20.75 -1.50 5.84
C LEU A 69 -20.33 -2.74 6.65
N THR A 70 -20.21 -2.59 7.96
CA THR A 70 -19.84 -3.70 8.87
C THR A 70 -20.90 -4.82 8.84
N LYS A 71 -22.18 -4.49 8.70
CA LYS A 71 -23.25 -5.49 8.56
C LYS A 71 -23.23 -6.19 7.21
N LYS A 72 -22.93 -5.46 6.14
CA LYS A 72 -22.89 -5.99 4.76
C LYS A 72 -21.66 -6.88 4.51
N PHE A 73 -20.54 -6.57 5.17
CA PHE A 73 -19.28 -7.31 5.03
C PHE A 73 -18.74 -7.78 6.40
N PRO A 74 -19.45 -8.68 7.11
CA PRO A 74 -19.11 -9.06 8.49
C PRO A 74 -17.78 -9.82 8.61
N LYS A 75 -17.32 -10.43 7.52
CA LYS A 75 -16.05 -11.17 7.49
C LYS A 75 -14.85 -10.30 7.11
N LEU A 76 -15.09 -9.07 6.68
CA LEU A 76 -14.03 -8.16 6.28
C LEU A 76 -13.43 -7.51 7.53
N ASN A 77 -12.22 -7.93 7.91
CA ASN A 77 -11.48 -7.32 9.01
C ASN A 77 -10.75 -6.06 8.51
N ALA A 78 -11.53 -5.06 8.08
CA ALA A 78 -11.04 -3.79 7.62
C ALA A 78 -11.69 -2.65 8.42
N TYR A 79 -10.88 -1.67 8.80
CA TYR A 79 -11.30 -0.53 9.60
C TYR A 79 -10.96 0.76 8.87
N ILE A 80 -11.95 1.59 8.59
CA ILE A 80 -11.76 2.92 8.02
C ILE A 80 -11.42 3.87 9.17
N LEU A 81 -10.20 4.39 9.19
CA LEU A 81 -9.73 5.33 10.21
C LEU A 81 -10.27 6.74 9.96
N GLY A 82 -10.27 7.15 8.71
CA GLY A 82 -10.67 8.47 8.28
C GLY A 82 -10.55 8.63 6.78
N VAL A 83 -10.91 9.81 6.32
CA VAL A 83 -10.81 10.20 4.92
C VAL A 83 -10.16 11.56 4.78
N ILE A 84 -9.42 11.76 3.69
CA ILE A 84 -9.10 13.11 3.22
C ILE A 84 -10.19 13.51 2.23
N ARG A 85 -10.91 14.59 2.56
CA ARG A 85 -11.94 15.21 1.73
C ARG A 85 -11.52 16.63 1.42
N GLY A 86 -11.19 16.90 0.15
CA GLY A 86 -10.46 18.11 -0.20
C GLY A 86 -9.10 18.14 0.51
N ASP A 87 -8.83 19.17 1.30
CA ASP A 87 -7.56 19.31 2.05
C ASP A 87 -7.69 19.00 3.55
N LYS A 88 -8.80 18.39 3.98
CA LYS A 88 -9.07 18.12 5.39
C LYS A 88 -9.11 16.64 5.68
N PHE A 89 -8.38 16.21 6.73
CA PHE A 89 -8.52 14.88 7.28
C PHE A 89 -9.72 14.83 8.23
N ILE A 90 -10.63 13.90 8.00
CA ILE A 90 -11.86 13.68 8.77
C ILE A 90 -11.81 12.29 9.38
N VAL A 91 -11.82 12.20 10.71
CA VAL A 91 -11.97 10.92 11.42
C VAL A 91 -13.42 10.46 11.28
N MET A 92 -13.63 9.28 10.70
CA MET A 92 -14.96 8.77 10.39
C MET A 92 -15.66 8.22 11.61
N LYS A 93 -16.95 8.59 11.78
CA LYS A 93 -17.87 8.02 12.75
C LYS A 93 -18.72 6.92 12.11
N LYS A 94 -19.33 6.06 12.91
CA LYS A 94 -20.17 4.95 12.41
C LYS A 94 -21.36 5.40 11.53
N THR A 95 -21.83 6.61 11.72
CA THR A 95 -22.94 7.23 10.98
C THR A 95 -22.51 7.94 9.71
N ASP A 96 -21.22 8.17 9.54
CA ASP A 96 -20.71 8.91 8.40
C ASP A 96 -20.67 8.04 7.14
N GLN A 97 -20.71 8.71 5.99
CA GLN A 97 -20.71 8.08 4.67
C GLN A 97 -19.47 8.47 3.88
N LEU A 98 -18.95 7.53 3.12
CA LEU A 98 -17.92 7.79 2.13
C LEU A 98 -18.52 8.55 0.95
N GLN A 99 -17.80 9.56 0.47
CA GLN A 99 -18.17 10.38 -0.66
C GLN A 99 -17.23 10.17 -1.84
N HIS A 100 -17.71 10.52 -3.01
CA HIS A 100 -16.88 10.51 -4.22
C HIS A 100 -15.67 11.43 -4.04
N ASN A 101 -14.52 11.00 -4.53
CA ASN A 101 -13.21 11.63 -4.38
C ASN A 101 -12.63 11.68 -2.96
N ASP A 102 -13.26 11.02 -1.97
CA ASP A 102 -12.59 10.81 -0.69
C ASP A 102 -11.36 9.90 -0.88
N LYS A 103 -10.27 10.24 -0.22
CA LYS A 103 -9.14 9.31 -0.03
C LYS A 103 -9.29 8.64 1.32
N ALA A 104 -9.74 7.39 1.31
CA ALA A 104 -10.02 6.64 2.53
C ALA A 104 -8.74 5.94 3.04
N TYR A 105 -8.47 6.10 4.33
CA TYR A 105 -7.41 5.40 5.04
C TYR A 105 -7.99 4.17 5.73
N VAL A 106 -7.62 3.00 5.24
CA VAL A 106 -8.19 1.71 5.65
C VAL A 106 -7.10 0.82 6.22
N VAL A 107 -7.29 0.38 7.47
CA VAL A 107 -6.45 -0.65 8.09
C VAL A 107 -7.07 -2.02 7.84
N VAL A 108 -6.27 -2.94 7.36
CA VAL A 108 -6.73 -4.27 6.96
C VAL A 108 -5.69 -5.34 7.28
N ASN A 109 -6.14 -6.57 7.53
CA ASN A 109 -5.25 -7.72 7.56
C ASN A 109 -4.68 -7.96 6.17
N SER A 110 -3.37 -8.24 6.06
CA SER A 110 -2.69 -8.43 4.77
C SER A 110 -3.32 -9.53 3.92
N SER A 111 -3.87 -10.58 4.54
CA SER A 111 -4.57 -11.66 3.84
C SER A 111 -5.89 -11.22 3.18
N GLN A 112 -6.51 -10.14 3.67
CA GLN A 112 -7.80 -9.61 3.17
C GLN A 112 -7.64 -8.32 2.35
N MET A 113 -6.41 -7.91 2.07
CA MET A 113 -6.13 -6.68 1.32
C MET A 113 -6.84 -6.68 -0.04
N ARG A 114 -6.76 -7.78 -0.79
CA ARG A 114 -7.36 -7.90 -2.12
C ARG A 114 -8.89 -7.85 -2.06
N GLU A 115 -9.50 -8.56 -1.11
CA GLU A 115 -10.94 -8.53 -0.89
C GLU A 115 -11.42 -7.12 -0.53
N THR A 116 -10.66 -6.43 0.32
CA THR A 116 -10.92 -5.04 0.68
C THR A 116 -10.90 -4.14 -0.55
N LEU A 117 -9.85 -4.19 -1.37
CA LEU A 117 -9.76 -3.40 -2.60
C LEU A 117 -10.96 -3.66 -3.54
N THR A 118 -11.37 -4.91 -3.67
CA THR A 118 -12.55 -5.29 -4.46
C THR A 118 -13.83 -4.64 -3.93
N VAL A 119 -14.06 -4.65 -2.61
CA VAL A 119 -15.21 -3.99 -1.97
C VAL A 119 -15.20 -2.48 -2.22
N PHE A 120 -14.01 -1.88 -2.27
CA PHE A 120 -13.83 -0.47 -2.60
C PHE A 120 -13.87 -0.16 -4.11
N GLY A 121 -14.19 -1.17 -4.95
CA GLY A 121 -14.36 -1.00 -6.40
C GLY A 121 -13.08 -1.10 -7.22
N HIS A 122 -11.99 -1.56 -6.62
CA HIS A 122 -10.70 -1.75 -7.24
C HIS A 122 -10.45 -3.24 -7.53
N ASN A 123 -10.64 -3.63 -8.80
CA ASN A 123 -10.49 -5.02 -9.27
C ASN A 123 -9.29 -5.18 -10.21
N GLU A 124 -8.30 -4.30 -10.09
CA GLU A 124 -7.09 -4.32 -10.89
C GLU A 124 -6.31 -5.62 -10.62
N LYS A 125 -5.90 -6.27 -11.70
CA LYS A 125 -5.09 -7.49 -11.61
C LYS A 125 -3.64 -7.12 -11.28
N ILE A 126 -3.01 -7.91 -10.40
CA ILE A 126 -1.56 -7.83 -10.21
C ILE A 126 -0.91 -8.20 -11.54
N SER A 127 -0.02 -7.34 -12.02
CA SER A 127 0.76 -7.62 -13.22
C SER A 127 1.80 -8.70 -12.94
N ASN A 128 1.82 -9.73 -13.78
CA ASN A 128 2.83 -10.80 -13.71
C ASN A 128 4.06 -10.49 -14.56
N LYS A 129 4.06 -9.35 -15.29
CA LYS A 129 5.15 -8.94 -16.17
C LYS A 129 5.49 -7.48 -15.91
N MET A 130 6.77 -7.19 -15.82
CA MET A 130 7.26 -5.83 -15.62
C MET A 130 8.44 -5.57 -16.54
N LEU A 131 8.48 -4.38 -17.11
CA LEU A 131 9.63 -3.85 -17.85
C LEU A 131 10.25 -2.72 -17.02
N ILE A 132 11.53 -2.86 -16.69
CA ILE A 132 12.30 -1.81 -16.01
C ILE A 132 13.22 -1.16 -17.03
N ILE A 133 13.02 0.13 -17.28
CA ILE A 133 13.87 0.92 -18.17
C ILE A 133 14.83 1.75 -17.31
N GLY A 134 16.13 1.44 -17.43
CA GLY A 134 17.19 2.05 -16.64
C GLY A 134 17.73 1.15 -15.54
N GLY A 135 19.04 0.84 -15.61
CA GLY A 135 19.78 -0.04 -14.70
C GLY A 135 20.48 0.67 -13.54
N GLY A 136 20.02 1.86 -13.13
CA GLY A 136 20.57 2.57 -11.97
C GLY A 136 20.23 1.87 -10.64
N ASN A 137 20.70 2.44 -9.52
CA ASN A 137 20.56 1.85 -8.19
C ASN A 137 19.10 1.53 -7.83
N ILE A 138 18.13 2.39 -8.20
CA ILE A 138 16.70 2.14 -7.94
C ILE A 138 16.19 0.97 -8.77
N GLY A 139 16.47 0.97 -10.10
CA GLY A 139 16.01 -0.08 -11.00
C GLY A 139 16.61 -1.45 -10.64
N PHE A 140 17.90 -1.49 -10.29
CA PHE A 140 18.56 -2.71 -9.83
C PHE A 140 17.97 -3.25 -8.53
N ASN A 141 17.78 -2.39 -7.50
CA ASN A 141 17.18 -2.82 -6.23
C ASN A 141 15.71 -3.25 -6.41
N LEU A 142 14.96 -2.55 -7.27
CA LEU A 142 13.58 -2.95 -7.59
C LEU A 142 13.56 -4.31 -8.26
N ALA A 143 14.38 -4.55 -9.30
CA ALA A 143 14.47 -5.84 -9.96
C ALA A 143 14.77 -6.96 -8.97
N LYS A 144 15.79 -6.78 -8.12
CA LYS A 144 16.17 -7.74 -7.08
C LYS A 144 15.03 -8.06 -6.10
N ASN A 145 14.27 -7.04 -5.68
CA ASN A 145 13.15 -7.24 -4.75
C ASN A 145 11.98 -7.99 -5.40
N ILE A 146 11.76 -7.76 -6.70
CA ILE A 146 10.61 -8.32 -7.42
C ILE A 146 10.90 -9.72 -7.96
N GLU A 147 12.17 -10.05 -8.25
CA GLU A 147 12.58 -11.34 -8.80
C GLU A 147 12.08 -12.54 -7.97
N GLN A 148 11.97 -12.37 -6.67
CA GLN A 148 11.44 -13.39 -5.76
C GLN A 148 9.91 -13.53 -5.80
N SER A 149 9.19 -12.51 -6.30
CA SER A 149 7.73 -12.43 -6.25
C SER A 149 7.04 -12.47 -7.62
N LEU A 150 7.75 -12.16 -8.69
CA LEU A 150 7.24 -12.13 -10.06
C LEU A 150 8.12 -13.00 -10.98
N SER A 151 7.49 -13.62 -11.98
CA SER A 151 8.22 -14.26 -13.07
C SER A 151 8.84 -13.17 -13.96
N LEU A 152 10.09 -12.81 -13.72
CA LEU A 152 10.82 -11.84 -14.54
C LEU A 152 11.18 -12.50 -15.87
N ILE A 153 10.77 -11.84 -16.96
CA ILE A 153 11.33 -12.14 -18.29
C ILE A 153 12.55 -11.22 -18.42
N HIS A 154 13.73 -11.80 -18.32
CA HIS A 154 14.97 -11.10 -18.67
C HIS A 154 14.99 -10.90 -20.19
N ILE A 155 15.06 -9.65 -20.60
CA ILE A 155 15.36 -9.27 -22.00
C ILE A 155 16.79 -8.77 -22.04
#